data_40c2abc18e23ee6fe81e23453eb05c47
#
_entry.id   40c2abc18e23ee6fe81e23453eb05c47
#
_cell.length_a   1.000
_cell.length_b   1.000
_cell.length_c   1.000
_cell.angle_alpha   90.00
_cell.angle_beta   90.00
_cell.angle_gamma   90.00
#
_symmetry.space_group_name_H-M   'P 1'
#
loop_
_entity.id
_entity.type
_entity.pdbx_description
1 polymer ?
#
loop_
_entity_poly.entity_id
_entity_poly.type
_entity_poly.pdbx_seq_one_letter_code
_entity_poly.pdbx_strand_id
1 'polypeptide(L)'
;MKKYFAVLTGLFSFIIYLATLAPSVIQIDSGELSAVQATLGIAHPTGYPLFTLTGYLFSLIPLGLNKAFQLNLLAAVWCSLGTAVFTYTAKVMLDNIKKFSSPTIRQEQKKVHTKRKGKVKISDRDKISASNEPAEKTDKSKETRNYLTAVSAGLILAFSRTYWFQSTSVEVYSLQVFLFCLLIFSLVKAYIYEGDASDLKFKNPWLWFAFFLALGFSNHMTTLLILPGAAYLYFLKYRFSKKSFKSILPMLGVFFPILILLYLYLPIRASQSPVINWGNPVDLERFMRHITGKQYQVWLFSSGAAAKKQLGYFFTSLFSEFNVTLFIVIAGIAAIFFESRRIFIFLAICFLTTVLYSINYDINDIDSYFLLAYISISFFALFGVMKLSSFLKMGKNIYMISVLIIELFIIVQIYVNFSKVNQSYTYDFEDYTKALLKSTTKNAVIFSYQWDYFISPSYYFQNVENFRKDAVIIDKELLRRSWYYNQIRNSHPDAIKGIEPEIKLFLQALQPFERGENYNSAVLENLYRRIMTNLIT
;
A
#
# COMPACT_ATOMS: atom_id res chain seq x y z
N MET A 1 30.29 -0.18 2.20
CA MET A 1 29.18 -1.09 1.93
C MET A 1 28.20 -1.23 3.11
N LYS A 2 28.63 -1.53 4.34
CA LYS A 2 27.70 -1.71 5.49
C LYS A 2 26.75 -0.52 5.74
N LYS A 3 27.20 0.73 5.54
CA LYS A 3 26.37 1.94 5.73
C LYS A 3 25.23 2.06 4.70
N TYR A 4 25.40 1.51 3.50
CA TYR A 4 24.49 1.69 2.36
C TYR A 4 23.70 0.42 2.00
N PHE A 5 23.77 -0.64 2.80
CA PHE A 5 23.18 -1.95 2.48
C PHE A 5 21.70 -1.87 2.07
N ALA A 6 20.89 -1.10 2.81
CA ALA A 6 19.46 -0.96 2.52
C ALA A 6 19.21 -0.21 1.21
N VAL A 7 19.97 0.86 0.97
CA VAL A 7 19.91 1.61 -0.29
C VAL A 7 20.34 0.73 -1.47
N LEU A 8 21.40 -0.06 -1.30
CA LEU A 8 21.87 -1.00 -2.33
C LEU A 8 20.84 -2.09 -2.62
N THR A 9 20.12 -2.59 -1.59
CA THR A 9 19.02 -3.55 -1.79
C THR A 9 17.88 -2.93 -2.59
N GLY A 10 17.47 -1.70 -2.24
CA GLY A 10 16.45 -0.98 -3.01
C GLY A 10 16.90 -0.70 -4.44
N LEU A 11 18.15 -0.27 -4.65
CA LEU A 11 18.70 0.00 -5.98
C LEU A 11 18.77 -1.28 -6.84
N PHE A 12 19.16 -2.41 -6.25
CA PHE A 12 19.15 -3.70 -6.94
C PHE A 12 17.73 -4.07 -7.37
N SER A 13 16.75 -3.93 -6.47
CA SER A 13 15.34 -4.15 -6.82
C SER A 13 14.86 -3.22 -7.92
N PHE A 14 15.22 -1.93 -7.86
CA PHE A 14 14.89 -0.94 -8.88
C PHE A 14 15.40 -1.33 -10.27
N ILE A 15 16.64 -1.79 -10.38
CA ILE A 15 17.22 -2.22 -11.67
C ILE A 15 16.41 -3.37 -12.27
N ILE A 16 15.97 -4.33 -11.45
CA ILE A 16 15.15 -5.45 -11.93
C ILE A 16 13.72 -4.98 -12.26
N TYR A 17 13.15 -4.06 -11.49
CA TYR A 17 11.83 -3.48 -11.78
C TYR A 17 11.82 -2.74 -13.11
N LEU A 18 12.89 -2.03 -13.46
CA LEU A 18 13.04 -1.39 -14.77
C LEU A 18 12.94 -2.40 -15.93
N ALA A 19 13.48 -3.62 -15.75
CA ALA A 19 13.41 -4.66 -16.76
C ALA A 19 12.00 -5.24 -16.98
N THR A 20 11.08 -5.02 -16.02
CA THR A 20 9.69 -5.52 -16.06
C THR A 20 8.64 -4.42 -16.19
N LEU A 21 9.09 -3.17 -16.35
CA LEU A 21 8.24 -1.99 -16.37
C LEU A 21 7.36 -1.94 -17.62
N ALA A 22 6.09 -1.61 -17.45
CA ALA A 22 5.16 -1.45 -18.57
C ALA A 22 5.52 -0.23 -19.44
N PRO A 23 5.51 -0.37 -20.78
CA PRO A 23 5.85 0.74 -21.67
C PRO A 23 4.76 1.80 -21.78
N SER A 24 3.51 1.43 -21.47
CA SER A 24 2.32 2.25 -21.59
C SER A 24 1.36 2.00 -20.42
N VAL A 25 0.14 2.47 -20.51
CA VAL A 25 -0.94 2.11 -19.58
C VAL A 25 -1.31 0.64 -19.75
N ILE A 26 -1.65 -0.01 -18.64
CA ILE A 26 -2.06 -1.41 -18.60
C ILE A 26 -3.49 -1.54 -18.06
N GLN A 27 -3.90 -2.75 -17.72
CA GLN A 27 -5.25 -3.09 -17.25
C GLN A 27 -5.69 -2.32 -15.99
N ILE A 28 -6.96 -2.43 -15.69
CA ILE A 28 -7.65 -1.87 -14.53
C ILE A 28 -7.58 -0.33 -14.53
N ASP A 29 -7.06 0.27 -13.49
CA ASP A 29 -7.13 1.71 -13.26
C ASP A 29 -5.92 2.48 -13.80
N SER A 30 -4.91 1.79 -14.34
CA SER A 30 -3.64 2.39 -14.78
C SER A 30 -3.84 3.55 -15.75
N GLY A 31 -4.78 3.46 -16.68
CA GLY A 31 -5.09 4.52 -17.64
C GLY A 31 -5.73 5.75 -16.99
N GLU A 32 -6.77 5.54 -16.17
CA GLU A 32 -7.44 6.62 -15.42
C GLU A 32 -6.46 7.30 -14.47
N LEU A 33 -5.72 6.52 -13.67
CA LEU A 33 -4.78 7.04 -12.69
C LEU A 33 -3.62 7.80 -13.35
N SER A 34 -3.11 7.32 -14.49
CA SER A 34 -2.10 8.05 -15.28
C SER A 34 -2.63 9.37 -15.81
N ALA A 35 -3.86 9.38 -16.32
CA ALA A 35 -4.50 10.60 -16.79
C ALA A 35 -4.75 11.59 -15.64
N VAL A 36 -5.23 11.10 -14.49
CA VAL A 36 -5.45 11.90 -13.28
C VAL A 36 -4.14 12.54 -12.81
N GLN A 37 -3.06 11.78 -12.74
CA GLN A 37 -1.75 12.32 -12.36
C GLN A 37 -1.22 13.33 -13.37
N ALA A 38 -1.34 13.07 -14.67
CA ALA A 38 -0.82 13.96 -15.70
C ALA A 38 -1.61 15.28 -15.83
N THR A 39 -2.92 15.27 -15.55
CA THR A 39 -3.83 16.43 -15.71
C THR A 39 -4.23 17.10 -14.39
N LEU A 40 -3.73 16.62 -13.27
CA LEU A 40 -4.14 17.04 -11.92
C LEU A 40 -5.66 16.87 -11.75
N GLY A 41 -6.20 15.71 -12.14
CA GLY A 41 -7.61 15.36 -12.05
C GLY A 41 -8.02 14.85 -10.67
N ILE A 42 -9.28 14.42 -10.54
CA ILE A 42 -9.79 13.74 -9.36
C ILE A 42 -10.06 12.28 -9.74
N ALA A 43 -9.35 11.36 -9.09
CA ALA A 43 -9.50 9.93 -9.29
C ALA A 43 -10.80 9.39 -8.67
N HIS A 44 -11.14 8.15 -9.02
CA HIS A 44 -12.22 7.41 -8.37
C HIS A 44 -12.04 7.35 -6.82
N PRO A 45 -13.11 7.11 -6.04
CA PRO A 45 -12.99 7.08 -4.58
C PRO A 45 -11.93 6.08 -4.08
N THR A 46 -11.10 6.50 -3.13
CA THR A 46 -11.25 7.66 -2.23
C THR A 46 -10.54 8.95 -2.72
N GLY A 47 -10.21 9.06 -4.01
CA GLY A 47 -9.66 10.27 -4.62
C GLY A 47 -8.14 10.42 -4.56
N TYR A 48 -7.46 9.66 -3.71
CA TYR A 48 -5.99 9.50 -3.58
C TYR A 48 -5.18 10.81 -3.69
N PRO A 49 -5.46 11.84 -2.88
CA PRO A 49 -4.84 13.16 -3.09
C PRO A 49 -3.32 13.16 -3.04
N LEU A 50 -2.70 12.40 -2.14
CA LEU A 50 -1.24 12.30 -2.09
C LEU A 50 -0.65 11.66 -3.35
N PHE A 51 -1.26 10.58 -3.81
CA PHE A 51 -0.85 9.87 -5.03
C PHE A 51 -0.93 10.77 -6.25
N THR A 52 -2.06 11.47 -6.41
CA THR A 52 -2.28 12.40 -7.52
C THR A 52 -1.27 13.53 -7.52
N LEU A 53 -1.08 14.20 -6.37
CA LEU A 53 -0.15 15.33 -6.26
C LEU A 53 1.31 14.91 -6.52
N THR A 54 1.74 13.78 -5.97
CA THR A 54 3.12 13.31 -6.19
C THR A 54 3.37 12.88 -7.63
N GLY A 55 2.40 12.20 -8.26
CA GLY A 55 2.48 11.83 -9.67
C GLY A 55 2.45 13.05 -10.59
N TYR A 56 1.59 14.03 -10.31
CA TYR A 56 1.56 15.28 -11.06
C TYR A 56 2.91 16.00 -11.03
N LEU A 57 3.48 16.21 -9.84
CA LEU A 57 4.80 16.86 -9.71
C LEU A 57 5.89 16.09 -10.47
N PHE A 58 5.86 14.75 -10.41
CA PHE A 58 6.83 13.94 -11.14
C PHE A 58 6.61 14.01 -12.66
N SER A 59 5.36 14.10 -13.12
CA SER A 59 5.03 14.23 -14.53
C SER A 59 5.54 15.54 -15.17
N LEU A 60 5.79 16.58 -14.37
CA LEU A 60 6.33 17.86 -14.83
C LEU A 60 7.83 17.81 -15.15
N ILE A 61 8.54 16.79 -14.67
CA ILE A 61 9.98 16.63 -14.93
C ILE A 61 10.17 16.26 -16.42
N PRO A 62 10.97 17.01 -17.19
CA PRO A 62 11.12 16.76 -18.63
C PRO A 62 12.13 15.63 -18.91
N LEU A 63 11.72 14.38 -18.68
CA LEU A 63 12.58 13.20 -18.88
C LEU A 63 12.67 12.75 -20.36
N GLY A 64 11.92 13.35 -21.28
CA GLY A 64 11.87 12.92 -22.68
C GLY A 64 11.17 11.58 -22.92
N LEU A 65 10.43 11.08 -21.93
CA LEU A 65 9.67 9.83 -21.95
C LEU A 65 8.19 10.12 -22.21
N ASN A 66 7.45 9.11 -22.74
CA ASN A 66 6.00 9.21 -22.72
C ASN A 66 5.48 9.26 -21.26
N LYS A 67 4.34 9.91 -21.03
CA LYS A 67 3.86 10.18 -19.67
C LYS A 67 3.48 8.92 -18.91
N ALA A 68 2.91 7.91 -19.57
CA ALA A 68 2.58 6.64 -18.92
C ALA A 68 3.84 5.93 -18.43
N PHE A 69 4.86 5.79 -19.28
CA PHE A 69 6.15 5.21 -18.90
C PHE A 69 6.84 6.01 -17.78
N GLN A 70 6.81 7.34 -17.85
CA GLN A 70 7.35 8.21 -16.80
C GLN A 70 6.65 7.94 -15.45
N LEU A 71 5.33 7.81 -15.43
CA LEU A 71 4.58 7.56 -14.21
C LEU A 71 4.74 6.10 -13.72
N ASN A 72 4.86 5.13 -14.63
CA ASN A 72 5.23 3.75 -14.29
C ASN A 72 6.61 3.70 -13.60
N LEU A 73 7.57 4.51 -14.09
CA LEU A 73 8.89 4.64 -13.45
C LEU A 73 8.77 5.12 -11.99
N LEU A 74 7.84 6.03 -11.68
CA LEU A 74 7.59 6.47 -10.31
C LEU A 74 7.09 5.34 -9.42
N ALA A 75 6.24 4.43 -9.95
CA ALA A 75 5.80 3.25 -9.22
C ALA A 75 6.98 2.33 -8.84
N ALA A 76 7.93 2.11 -9.78
CA ALA A 76 9.16 1.37 -9.50
C ALA A 76 10.02 2.05 -8.43
N VAL A 77 10.10 3.38 -8.43
CA VAL A 77 10.80 4.16 -7.39
C VAL A 77 10.16 3.94 -6.02
N TRP A 78 8.83 4.04 -5.90
CA TRP A 78 8.14 3.85 -4.63
C TRP A 78 8.36 2.44 -4.06
N CYS A 79 8.21 1.40 -4.86
CA CYS A 79 8.45 0.02 -4.42
C CYS A 79 9.91 -0.20 -4.02
N SER A 80 10.86 0.37 -4.73
CA SER A 80 12.30 0.28 -4.40
C SER A 80 12.64 0.98 -3.09
N LEU A 81 12.07 2.16 -2.84
CA LEU A 81 12.19 2.87 -1.58
C LEU A 81 11.55 2.08 -0.43
N GLY A 82 10.38 1.46 -0.68
CA GLY A 82 9.73 0.55 0.26
C GLY A 82 10.64 -0.62 0.64
N THR A 83 11.28 -1.25 -0.34
CA THR A 83 12.26 -2.33 -0.12
C THR A 83 13.44 -1.85 0.73
N ALA A 84 13.98 -0.67 0.45
CA ALA A 84 15.09 -0.10 1.22
C ALA A 84 14.69 0.16 2.68
N VAL A 85 13.52 0.78 2.92
CA VAL A 85 13.01 1.04 4.27
C VAL A 85 12.70 -0.25 5.02
N PHE A 86 12.11 -1.25 4.35
CA PHE A 86 11.88 -2.57 4.94
C PHE A 86 13.20 -3.21 5.37
N THR A 87 14.20 -3.25 4.48
CA THR A 87 15.52 -3.84 4.75
C THR A 87 16.21 -3.16 5.93
N TYR A 88 16.12 -1.82 6.01
CA TYR A 88 16.66 -1.07 7.14
C TYR A 88 15.90 -1.39 8.44
N THR A 89 14.57 -1.46 8.39
CA THR A 89 13.70 -1.81 9.52
C THR A 89 14.01 -3.22 10.04
N ALA A 90 14.21 -4.17 9.15
CA ALA A 90 14.60 -5.55 9.47
C ALA A 90 15.91 -5.58 10.28
N LYS A 91 16.92 -4.81 9.84
CA LYS A 91 18.18 -4.67 10.58
C LYS A 91 17.97 -4.05 11.98
N VAL A 92 17.16 -3.00 12.07
CA VAL A 92 16.83 -2.35 13.37
C VAL A 92 16.13 -3.32 14.32
N MET A 93 15.22 -4.16 13.80
CA MET A 93 14.54 -5.19 14.61
C MET A 93 15.51 -6.23 15.14
N LEU A 94 16.43 -6.75 14.29
CA LEU A 94 17.44 -7.73 14.69
C LEU A 94 18.40 -7.17 15.74
N ASP A 95 18.85 -5.93 15.60
CA ASP A 95 19.76 -5.29 16.53
C ASP A 95 19.12 -5.04 17.91
N ASN A 96 17.79 -4.85 17.94
CA ASN A 96 17.04 -4.53 19.14
C ASN A 96 16.12 -5.67 19.62
N ILE A 97 16.29 -6.89 19.13
CA ILE A 97 15.39 -8.02 19.43
C ILE A 97 15.23 -8.25 20.94
N LYS A 98 16.29 -8.04 21.72
CA LYS A 98 16.27 -8.15 23.19
C LYS A 98 15.31 -7.13 23.84
N LYS A 99 15.18 -5.92 23.30
CA LYS A 99 14.23 -4.90 23.82
C LYS A 99 12.77 -5.34 23.62
N PHE A 100 12.51 -6.15 22.61
CA PHE A 100 11.18 -6.75 22.38
C PHE A 100 10.93 -8.02 23.20
N SER A 101 11.98 -8.67 23.72
CA SER A 101 11.87 -9.93 24.48
C SER A 101 11.84 -9.71 25.98
N SER A 102 12.50 -8.65 26.50
CA SER A 102 12.59 -8.33 27.94
C SER A 102 11.31 -7.67 28.49
N PRO A 103 10.94 -7.90 29.75
CA PRO A 103 9.91 -7.10 30.43
C PRO A 103 10.31 -5.61 30.44
N THR A 104 9.33 -4.72 30.22
CA THR A 104 9.52 -3.28 30.04
C THR A 104 10.42 -2.69 31.15
N ILE A 105 11.39 -1.85 30.77
CA ILE A 105 12.43 -1.23 31.59
C ILE A 105 11.91 -0.68 32.96
N ARG A 106 10.65 -0.27 33.05
CA ARG A 106 10.00 0.14 34.32
C ARG A 106 9.81 -0.98 35.35
N GLN A 107 9.85 -2.26 34.96
CA GLN A 107 9.82 -3.38 35.93
C GLN A 107 11.19 -3.65 36.54
N GLU A 108 12.28 -3.34 35.85
CA GLU A 108 13.63 -3.44 36.41
C GLU A 108 13.88 -2.34 37.46
N GLN A 109 13.39 -1.12 37.24
CA GLN A 109 13.49 -0.07 38.25
C GLN A 109 12.70 -0.41 39.53
N LYS A 110 11.54 -1.06 39.44
CA LYS A 110 10.82 -1.57 40.60
C LYS A 110 11.57 -2.74 41.29
N LYS A 111 12.16 -3.64 40.54
CA LYS A 111 12.99 -4.75 41.08
C LYS A 111 14.26 -4.21 41.76
N VAL A 112 14.89 -3.16 41.23
CA VAL A 112 16.06 -2.53 41.81
C VAL A 112 15.67 -1.77 43.09
N HIS A 113 14.51 -1.08 43.10
CA HIS A 113 14.02 -0.41 44.31
C HIS A 113 13.58 -1.38 45.44
N THR A 114 13.06 -2.56 45.06
CA THR A 114 12.69 -3.60 46.05
C THR A 114 13.91 -4.33 46.58
N LYS A 115 14.95 -4.53 45.77
CA LYS A 115 16.23 -5.15 46.19
C LYS A 115 17.09 -4.22 47.09
N ARG A 116 16.93 -2.87 46.97
CA ARG A 116 17.63 -1.92 47.85
C ARG A 116 17.06 -1.87 49.26
N LYS A 117 15.86 -2.40 49.54
CA LYS A 117 15.29 -2.48 50.89
C LYS A 117 15.61 -3.78 51.64
N GLY A 118 16.24 -4.77 50.98
CA GLY A 118 16.70 -6.01 51.63
C GLY A 118 18.24 -6.09 51.61
N LYS A 119 18.91 -5.86 52.73
CA LYS A 119 20.33 -6.11 52.89
C LYS A 119 20.59 -7.61 52.70
N VAL A 120 21.23 -7.99 51.63
CA VAL A 120 21.80 -9.34 51.45
C VAL A 120 23.32 -9.21 51.40
N LYS A 121 24.00 -9.84 52.37
CA LYS A 121 25.44 -10.03 52.38
C LYS A 121 25.84 -10.91 51.21
N ILE A 122 26.68 -10.41 50.31
CA ILE A 122 27.27 -11.15 49.20
C ILE A 122 28.55 -11.81 49.76
N SER A 123 28.64 -13.14 49.72
CA SER A 123 29.84 -13.90 50.01
C SER A 123 30.74 -13.91 48.78
N ASP A 124 32.04 -13.64 48.96
CA ASP A 124 33.10 -13.59 47.94
C ASP A 124 33.50 -14.98 47.43
N ARG A 125 32.65 -15.72 46.74
CA ARG A 125 33.04 -17.05 46.18
C ARG A 125 32.66 -17.35 44.74
N ASP A 126 32.17 -16.38 43.95
CA ASP A 126 31.87 -16.61 42.51
C ASP A 126 32.65 -15.67 41.57
N LYS A 127 33.93 -15.51 41.85
CA LYS A 127 34.87 -14.98 40.85
C LYS A 127 35.78 -16.15 40.46
N ILE A 128 35.50 -16.84 39.37
CA ILE A 128 36.46 -17.57 38.48
C ILE A 128 35.61 -18.39 37.50
N SER A 129 35.38 -17.84 36.35
CA SER A 129 35.41 -18.46 34.99
C SER A 129 34.78 -17.55 33.95
N ALA A 130 35.40 -16.40 33.72
CA ALA A 130 35.17 -15.65 32.48
C ALA A 130 36.18 -16.22 31.45
N SER A 131 35.72 -17.07 30.55
CA SER A 131 36.48 -17.46 29.37
C SER A 131 36.75 -16.23 28.52
N ASN A 132 38.03 -15.89 28.35
CA ASN A 132 38.56 -14.84 27.51
C ASN A 132 38.35 -15.20 26.02
N GLU A 133 37.14 -15.12 25.50
CA GLU A 133 36.93 -14.93 24.05
C GLU A 133 36.94 -13.44 23.76
N PRO A 134 37.65 -12.99 22.69
CA PRO A 134 37.75 -11.57 22.38
C PRO A 134 36.38 -11.03 21.97
N ALA A 135 35.74 -10.28 22.88
CA ALA A 135 34.40 -9.69 22.75
C ALA A 135 34.22 -8.89 21.45
N GLU A 136 35.28 -8.34 20.88
CA GLU A 136 35.28 -7.52 19.67
C GLU A 136 35.12 -8.34 18.38
N LYS A 137 35.59 -9.60 18.31
CA LYS A 137 35.41 -10.46 17.13
C LYS A 137 33.99 -11.05 17.05
N THR A 138 33.39 -11.36 18.17
CA THR A 138 32.02 -11.89 18.28
C THR A 138 30.99 -10.83 17.88
N ASP A 139 31.20 -9.54 18.15
CA ASP A 139 30.29 -8.47 17.84
C ASP A 139 30.28 -8.13 16.33
N LYS A 140 31.44 -8.07 15.67
CA LYS A 140 31.57 -7.83 14.22
C LYS A 140 30.94 -8.96 13.37
N SER A 141 31.05 -10.19 13.81
CA SER A 141 30.44 -11.36 13.14
C SER A 141 28.90 -11.30 13.20
N LYS A 142 28.36 -11.00 14.39
CA LYS A 142 26.92 -10.84 14.60
C LYS A 142 26.34 -9.68 13.78
N GLU A 143 27.03 -8.57 13.76
CA GLU A 143 26.62 -7.40 12.97
C GLU A 143 26.55 -7.73 11.47
N THR A 144 27.58 -8.37 10.92
CA THR A 144 27.60 -8.78 9.50
C THR A 144 26.46 -9.75 9.17
N ARG A 145 26.19 -10.70 10.05
CA ARG A 145 25.05 -11.62 9.90
C ARG A 145 23.72 -10.87 9.86
N ASN A 146 23.52 -9.89 10.74
CA ASN A 146 22.27 -9.09 10.76
C ASN A 146 22.08 -8.29 9.46
N TYR A 147 23.16 -7.79 8.84
CA TYR A 147 23.07 -7.14 7.52
C TYR A 147 22.62 -8.12 6.43
N LEU A 148 23.28 -9.28 6.32
CA LEU A 148 22.91 -10.29 5.32
C LEU A 148 21.48 -10.77 5.51
N THR A 149 21.09 -11.09 6.74
CA THR A 149 19.72 -11.51 7.07
C THR A 149 18.68 -10.46 6.68
N ALA A 150 18.96 -9.19 6.92
CA ALA A 150 18.05 -8.10 6.55
C ALA A 150 17.95 -7.92 5.02
N VAL A 151 19.06 -8.06 4.30
CA VAL A 151 19.10 -8.01 2.83
C VAL A 151 18.28 -9.16 2.25
N SER A 152 18.53 -10.40 2.67
CA SER A 152 17.77 -11.57 2.17
C SER A 152 16.26 -11.40 2.41
N ALA A 153 15.84 -10.93 3.59
CA ALA A 153 14.42 -10.67 3.87
C ALA A 153 13.85 -9.54 2.99
N GLY A 154 14.64 -8.48 2.73
CA GLY A 154 14.27 -7.40 1.82
C GLY A 154 14.07 -7.89 0.39
N LEU A 155 14.92 -8.79 -0.10
CA LEU A 155 14.79 -9.39 -1.43
C LEU A 155 13.59 -10.35 -1.50
N ILE A 156 13.29 -11.11 -0.44
CA ILE A 156 12.07 -11.94 -0.38
C ILE A 156 10.80 -11.06 -0.53
N LEU A 157 10.74 -9.92 0.14
CA LEU A 157 9.64 -8.97 -0.06
C LEU A 157 9.62 -8.39 -1.47
N ALA A 158 10.76 -7.85 -1.91
CA ALA A 158 10.87 -7.14 -3.18
C ALA A 158 10.42 -7.98 -4.38
N PHE A 159 10.68 -9.29 -4.31
CA PHE A 159 10.36 -10.23 -5.39
C PHE A 159 9.20 -11.17 -5.08
N SER A 160 8.38 -10.90 -4.03
CA SER A 160 7.05 -11.48 -3.92
C SER A 160 6.18 -10.97 -5.07
N ARG A 161 5.32 -11.83 -5.61
CA ARG A 161 4.62 -11.57 -6.88
C ARG A 161 3.83 -10.27 -6.88
N THR A 162 2.93 -10.10 -5.91
CA THR A 162 2.06 -8.93 -5.85
C THR A 162 2.84 -7.65 -5.55
N TYR A 163 3.84 -7.68 -4.65
CA TYR A 163 4.67 -6.51 -4.37
C TYR A 163 5.44 -6.05 -5.62
N TRP A 164 6.06 -6.99 -6.34
CA TRP A 164 6.79 -6.71 -7.58
C TRP A 164 5.85 -6.18 -8.67
N PHE A 165 4.65 -6.76 -8.80
CA PHE A 165 3.67 -6.30 -9.78
C PHE A 165 3.29 -4.83 -9.56
N GLN A 166 3.19 -4.35 -8.29
CA GLN A 166 2.93 -2.93 -8.01
C GLN A 166 4.05 -1.98 -8.49
N SER A 167 5.23 -2.50 -8.80
CA SER A 167 6.33 -1.69 -9.34
C SER A 167 6.31 -1.55 -10.87
N THR A 168 5.41 -2.26 -11.56
CA THR A 168 5.45 -2.35 -13.03
C THR A 168 4.61 -1.29 -13.74
N SER A 169 3.67 -0.67 -13.04
CA SER A 169 2.74 0.32 -13.62
C SER A 169 2.17 1.26 -12.58
N VAL A 170 1.49 2.30 -13.08
CA VAL A 170 0.77 3.28 -12.24
C VAL A 170 -0.37 2.60 -11.53
N GLU A 171 -0.21 2.48 -10.21
CA GLU A 171 -1.22 2.01 -9.26
C GLU A 171 -1.00 2.65 -7.88
N VAL A 172 -2.09 2.94 -7.16
CA VAL A 172 -2.04 3.58 -5.84
C VAL A 172 -1.25 2.77 -4.82
N TYR A 173 -1.16 1.46 -5.04
CA TYR A 173 -0.52 0.52 -4.12
C TYR A 173 1.00 0.60 -4.14
N SER A 174 1.64 1.11 -5.20
CA SER A 174 3.09 1.34 -5.25
C SER A 174 3.54 2.32 -4.17
N LEU A 175 2.87 3.45 -4.02
CA LEU A 175 3.10 4.41 -2.95
C LEU A 175 2.65 3.85 -1.60
N GLN A 176 1.57 3.07 -1.56
CA GLN A 176 1.03 2.48 -0.33
C GLN A 176 2.03 1.52 0.34
N VAL A 177 2.73 0.66 -0.42
CA VAL A 177 3.73 -0.25 0.17
C VAL A 177 4.92 0.52 0.75
N PHE A 178 5.35 1.61 0.12
CA PHE A 178 6.37 2.48 0.69
C PHE A 178 5.91 3.09 2.02
N LEU A 179 4.68 3.60 2.07
CA LEU A 179 4.09 4.19 3.28
C LEU A 179 3.90 3.14 4.39
N PHE A 180 3.48 1.91 4.07
CA PHE A 180 3.44 0.81 5.04
C PHE A 180 4.82 0.51 5.63
N CYS A 181 5.86 0.48 4.80
CA CYS A 181 7.24 0.28 5.28
C CYS A 181 7.69 1.42 6.21
N LEU A 182 7.37 2.68 5.90
CA LEU A 182 7.65 3.84 6.76
C LEU A 182 6.86 3.79 8.07
N LEU A 183 5.60 3.36 8.04
CA LEU A 183 4.76 3.19 9.22
C LEU A 183 5.34 2.12 10.15
N ILE A 184 5.71 0.95 9.63
CA ILE A 184 6.32 -0.12 10.43
C ILE A 184 7.67 0.34 10.97
N PHE A 185 8.48 1.02 10.16
CA PHE A 185 9.75 1.60 10.60
C PHE A 185 9.55 2.56 11.77
N SER A 186 8.63 3.50 11.65
CA SER A 186 8.35 4.48 12.71
C SER A 186 7.81 3.81 13.98
N LEU A 187 6.95 2.77 13.86
CA LEU A 187 6.46 1.98 15.00
C LEU A 187 7.58 1.22 15.70
N VAL A 188 8.48 0.56 14.96
CA VAL A 188 9.64 -0.13 15.52
C VAL A 188 10.54 0.86 16.26
N LYS A 189 10.84 2.02 15.66
CA LYS A 189 11.61 3.10 16.30
C LYS A 189 10.89 3.65 17.51
N ALA A 190 9.58 3.84 17.46
CA ALA A 190 8.76 4.35 18.55
C ALA A 190 8.71 3.37 19.74
N TYR A 191 8.66 2.08 19.48
CA TYR A 191 8.69 1.08 20.54
C TYR A 191 10.02 1.07 21.30
N ILE A 192 11.15 1.21 20.60
CA ILE A 192 12.49 1.23 21.22
C ILE A 192 12.90 2.61 21.76
N TYR A 193 12.16 3.67 21.44
CA TYR A 193 12.41 5.04 21.89
C TYR A 193 12.28 5.16 23.42
N GLU A 194 13.24 5.80 24.09
CA GLU A 194 13.26 5.91 25.56
C GLU A 194 12.50 7.14 26.11
N GLY A 195 12.09 8.07 25.22
CA GLY A 195 11.31 9.26 25.60
C GLY A 195 9.81 9.01 25.79
N ASP A 196 9.11 10.04 26.21
CA ASP A 196 7.64 10.03 26.32
C ASP A 196 7.00 10.19 24.92
N ALA A 197 5.84 9.57 24.70
CA ALA A 197 5.11 9.72 23.44
C ALA A 197 4.60 11.15 23.21
N SER A 198 4.41 11.93 24.28
CA SER A 198 3.97 13.33 24.23
C SER A 198 5.08 14.33 23.91
N ASP A 199 6.34 13.91 23.84
CA ASP A 199 7.44 14.81 23.49
C ASP A 199 7.26 15.41 22.11
N LEU A 200 7.17 16.74 21.99
CA LEU A 200 7.05 17.46 20.71
C LEU A 200 8.40 17.63 19.99
N LYS A 201 9.42 16.87 20.38
CA LYS A 201 10.73 16.91 19.73
C LYS A 201 10.69 16.21 18.38
N PHE A 202 11.36 16.78 17.38
CA PHE A 202 11.51 16.19 16.04
C PHE A 202 12.04 14.73 16.07
N LYS A 203 12.82 14.38 17.09
CA LYS A 203 13.36 13.01 17.28
C LYS A 203 12.33 12.01 17.81
N ASN A 204 11.08 12.43 18.15
CA ASN A 204 10.05 11.52 18.63
C ASN A 204 9.47 10.68 17.49
N PRO A 205 9.68 9.35 17.43
CA PRO A 205 9.20 8.53 16.33
C PRO A 205 7.66 8.36 16.30
N TRP A 206 6.96 8.65 17.42
CA TRP A 206 5.49 8.64 17.43
C TRP A 206 4.89 9.78 16.62
N LEU A 207 5.54 10.94 16.56
CA LEU A 207 5.11 12.05 15.69
C LEU A 207 5.35 11.70 14.22
N TRP A 208 6.44 11.03 13.90
CA TRP A 208 6.69 10.52 12.57
C TRP A 208 5.69 9.44 12.16
N PHE A 209 5.31 8.55 13.09
CA PHE A 209 4.23 7.60 12.84
C PHE A 209 2.93 8.32 12.49
N ALA A 210 2.53 9.34 13.25
CA ALA A 210 1.33 10.13 12.98
C ALA A 210 1.41 10.88 11.64
N PHE A 211 2.58 11.40 11.27
CA PHE A 211 2.84 12.02 9.98
C PHE A 211 2.65 11.02 8.83
N PHE A 212 3.33 9.88 8.88
CA PHE A 212 3.19 8.85 7.84
C PHE A 212 1.80 8.22 7.81
N LEU A 213 1.10 8.18 8.95
CA LEU A 213 -0.28 7.73 9.02
C LEU A 213 -1.21 8.66 8.23
N ALA A 214 -1.05 9.98 8.37
CA ALA A 214 -1.81 10.96 7.60
C ALA A 214 -1.53 10.85 6.09
N LEU A 215 -0.26 10.68 5.71
CA LEU A 215 0.12 10.43 4.32
C LEU A 215 -0.50 9.13 3.79
N GLY A 216 -0.44 8.06 4.60
CA GLY A 216 -1.02 6.76 4.23
C GLY A 216 -2.53 6.83 4.00
N PHE A 217 -3.26 7.48 4.90
CA PHE A 217 -4.71 7.68 4.74
C PHE A 217 -5.07 8.52 3.52
N SER A 218 -4.27 9.55 3.21
CA SER A 218 -4.49 10.39 2.02
C SER A 218 -4.08 9.69 0.72
N ASN A 219 -3.41 8.54 0.82
CA ASN A 219 -3.11 7.67 -0.31
C ASN A 219 -4.16 6.57 -0.46
N HIS A 220 -4.37 5.72 0.57
CA HIS A 220 -5.33 4.62 0.49
C HIS A 220 -5.85 4.19 1.86
N MET A 221 -7.16 3.87 1.95
CA MET A 221 -7.85 3.52 3.20
C MET A 221 -7.34 2.25 3.87
N THR A 222 -6.67 1.34 3.16
CA THR A 222 -6.03 0.14 3.76
C THR A 222 -4.98 0.50 4.82
N THR A 223 -4.54 1.76 4.89
CA THR A 223 -3.72 2.27 6.01
C THR A 223 -4.35 2.03 7.38
N LEU A 224 -5.69 1.97 7.46
CA LEU A 224 -6.43 1.63 8.70
C LEU A 224 -5.98 0.28 9.30
N LEU A 225 -5.58 -0.67 8.47
CA LEU A 225 -5.28 -2.04 8.87
C LEU A 225 -4.04 -2.16 9.77
N ILE A 226 -3.16 -1.15 9.79
CA ILE A 226 -1.99 -1.12 10.68
C ILE A 226 -2.33 -0.66 12.10
N LEU A 227 -3.47 0.03 12.30
CA LEU A 227 -3.81 0.65 13.59
C LEU A 227 -3.93 -0.34 14.76
N PRO A 228 -4.52 -1.54 14.63
CA PRO A 228 -4.54 -2.52 15.71
C PRO A 228 -3.14 -2.96 16.15
N GLY A 229 -2.21 -3.16 15.19
CA GLY A 229 -0.81 -3.45 15.49
C GLY A 229 -0.09 -2.27 16.18
N ALA A 230 -0.36 -1.04 15.73
CA ALA A 230 0.17 0.16 16.35
C ALA A 230 -0.35 0.34 17.79
N ALA A 231 -1.64 0.15 18.02
CA ALA A 231 -2.25 0.19 19.33
C ALA A 231 -1.65 -0.87 20.27
N TYR A 232 -1.45 -2.09 19.78
CA TYR A 232 -0.78 -3.15 20.54
C TYR A 232 0.59 -2.70 21.04
N LEU A 233 1.48 -2.21 20.16
CA LEU A 233 2.82 -1.77 20.53
C LEU A 233 2.79 -0.55 21.46
N TYR A 234 1.88 0.39 21.23
CA TYR A 234 1.70 1.58 22.04
C TYR A 234 1.32 1.23 23.49
N PHE A 235 0.24 0.45 23.68
CA PHE A 235 -0.24 0.09 25.01
C PHE A 235 0.64 -0.95 25.69
N LEU A 236 1.35 -1.78 24.93
CA LEU A 236 2.37 -2.65 25.50
C LEU A 236 3.48 -1.84 26.19
N LYS A 237 3.86 -0.69 25.60
CA LYS A 237 4.91 0.19 26.11
C LYS A 237 4.41 1.11 27.23
N TYR A 238 3.30 1.80 27.02
CA TYR A 238 2.82 2.87 27.92
C TYR A 238 1.70 2.41 28.85
N ARG A 239 1.17 1.20 28.65
CA ARG A 239 0.03 0.63 29.39
C ARG A 239 -1.26 1.45 29.20
N PHE A 240 -2.40 0.90 29.66
CA PHE A 240 -3.66 1.61 29.68
C PHE A 240 -3.70 2.55 30.89
N SER A 241 -3.64 3.87 30.67
CA SER A 241 -3.69 4.89 31.70
C SER A 241 -4.19 6.22 31.12
N LYS A 242 -4.77 7.10 31.96
CA LYS A 242 -5.15 8.46 31.53
C LYS A 242 -3.96 9.23 30.93
N LYS A 243 -2.75 9.00 31.44
CA LYS A 243 -1.53 9.62 30.90
C LYS A 243 -1.24 9.15 29.49
N SER A 244 -1.31 7.84 29.22
CA SER A 244 -1.03 7.30 27.88
C SER A 244 -2.05 7.77 26.84
N PHE A 245 -3.34 7.88 27.20
CA PHE A 245 -4.34 8.47 26.31
C PHE A 245 -4.07 9.95 26.02
N LYS A 246 -3.70 10.76 27.03
CA LYS A 246 -3.32 12.16 26.81
C LYS A 246 -2.08 12.30 25.93
N SER A 247 -1.15 11.35 26.00
CA SER A 247 0.07 11.35 25.16
C SER A 247 -0.21 11.02 23.68
N ILE A 248 -1.44 10.66 23.30
CA ILE A 248 -1.87 10.52 21.90
C ILE A 248 -2.21 11.91 21.29
N LEU A 249 -2.59 12.91 22.09
CA LEU A 249 -3.01 14.22 21.58
C LEU A 249 -1.99 14.89 20.65
N PRO A 250 -0.68 14.92 20.94
CA PRO A 250 0.31 15.43 19.99
C PRO A 250 0.33 14.70 18.65
N MET A 251 0.11 13.37 18.66
CA MET A 251 0.02 12.59 17.43
C MET A 251 -1.21 12.99 16.60
N LEU A 252 -2.38 13.19 17.26
CA LEU A 252 -3.58 13.70 16.59
C LEU A 252 -3.37 15.12 16.05
N GLY A 253 -2.62 15.97 16.80
CA GLY A 253 -2.21 17.31 16.37
C GLY A 253 -1.30 17.34 15.15
N VAL A 254 -0.58 16.25 14.84
CA VAL A 254 0.18 16.09 13.59
C VAL A 254 -0.71 15.47 12.50
N PHE A 255 -1.46 14.43 12.85
CA PHE A 255 -2.24 13.63 11.90
C PHE A 255 -3.34 14.47 11.22
N PHE A 256 -4.23 15.11 11.99
CA PHE A 256 -5.40 15.78 11.43
C PHE A 256 -5.06 16.99 10.54
N PRO A 257 -4.15 17.91 10.89
CA PRO A 257 -3.82 19.03 10.02
C PRO A 257 -3.28 18.60 8.66
N ILE A 258 -2.42 17.56 8.63
CA ILE A 258 -1.85 17.05 7.40
C ILE A 258 -2.92 16.35 6.55
N LEU A 259 -3.73 15.51 7.19
CA LEU A 259 -4.83 14.82 6.51
C LEU A 259 -5.81 15.81 5.88
N ILE A 260 -6.25 16.82 6.65
CA ILE A 260 -7.17 17.85 6.18
C ILE A 260 -6.54 18.62 5.01
N LEU A 261 -5.28 19.06 5.15
CA LEU A 261 -4.58 19.80 4.11
C LEU A 261 -4.55 19.02 2.77
N LEU A 262 -4.28 17.71 2.82
CA LEU A 262 -4.24 16.88 1.62
C LEU A 262 -5.63 16.65 1.03
N TYR A 263 -6.64 16.39 1.87
CA TYR A 263 -8.01 16.19 1.38
C TYR A 263 -8.70 17.47 0.90
N LEU A 264 -8.25 18.65 1.32
CA LEU A 264 -8.73 19.94 0.74
C LEU A 264 -8.43 20.05 -0.75
N TYR A 265 -7.45 19.30 -1.27
CA TYR A 265 -7.23 19.17 -2.71
C TYR A 265 -8.51 18.83 -3.46
N LEU A 266 -9.34 17.89 -2.97
CA LEU A 266 -10.51 17.39 -3.67
C LEU A 266 -11.56 18.49 -3.93
N PRO A 267 -12.12 19.21 -2.93
CA PRO A 267 -13.11 20.25 -3.17
C PRO A 267 -12.52 21.46 -3.93
N ILE A 268 -11.27 21.85 -3.65
CA ILE A 268 -10.61 22.95 -4.34
C ILE A 268 -10.45 22.60 -5.82
N ARG A 269 -10.02 21.40 -6.15
CA ARG A 269 -9.82 20.99 -7.53
C ARG A 269 -11.14 20.74 -8.25
N ALA A 270 -12.13 20.15 -7.57
CA ALA A 270 -13.46 19.93 -8.13
C ALA A 270 -14.14 21.25 -8.54
N SER A 271 -13.98 22.32 -7.75
CA SER A 271 -14.54 23.64 -8.09
C SER A 271 -13.95 24.26 -9.36
N GLN A 272 -12.78 23.80 -9.80
CA GLN A 272 -12.12 24.21 -11.04
C GLN A 272 -12.54 23.36 -12.26
N SER A 273 -13.45 22.40 -12.07
CA SER A 273 -13.97 21.52 -13.13
C SER A 273 -12.87 20.85 -13.97
N PRO A 274 -11.93 20.08 -13.36
CA PRO A 274 -10.89 19.41 -14.12
C PRO A 274 -11.51 18.41 -15.11
N VAL A 275 -10.75 18.07 -16.16
CA VAL A 275 -11.20 17.16 -17.24
C VAL A 275 -11.67 15.81 -16.67
N ILE A 276 -10.97 15.28 -15.69
CA ILE A 276 -11.40 14.10 -14.92
C ILE A 276 -11.78 14.58 -13.53
N ASN A 277 -13.08 14.53 -13.21
CA ASN A 277 -13.65 15.05 -11.98
C ASN A 277 -14.58 14.02 -11.34
N TRP A 278 -14.01 12.89 -10.92
CA TRP A 278 -14.80 11.80 -10.38
C TRP A 278 -15.53 12.21 -9.09
N GLY A 279 -16.82 11.91 -9.05
CA GLY A 279 -17.66 12.24 -7.90
C GLY A 279 -17.99 13.73 -7.74
N ASN A 280 -17.28 14.62 -8.43
CA ASN A 280 -17.42 16.08 -8.33
C ASN A 280 -17.58 16.56 -6.87
N PRO A 281 -16.59 16.36 -5.98
CA PRO A 281 -16.68 16.58 -4.53
C PRO A 281 -16.62 18.07 -4.15
N VAL A 282 -17.50 18.91 -4.71
CA VAL A 282 -17.52 20.37 -4.49
C VAL A 282 -18.23 20.79 -3.19
N ASP A 283 -19.14 19.96 -2.69
CA ASP A 283 -19.89 20.18 -1.45
C ASP A 283 -19.61 19.09 -0.42
N LEU A 284 -20.02 19.33 0.82
CA LEU A 284 -19.74 18.41 1.93
C LEU A 284 -20.35 17.01 1.71
N GLU A 285 -21.56 16.92 1.11
CA GLU A 285 -22.23 15.64 0.88
C GLU A 285 -21.44 14.80 -0.13
N ARG A 286 -21.10 15.36 -1.29
CA ARG A 286 -20.29 14.68 -2.32
C ARG A 286 -18.88 14.38 -1.85
N PHE A 287 -18.28 15.32 -1.13
CA PHE A 287 -16.97 15.13 -0.54
C PHE A 287 -16.96 13.93 0.42
N MET A 288 -17.90 13.86 1.37
CA MET A 288 -18.00 12.75 2.31
C MET A 288 -18.27 11.41 1.62
N ARG A 289 -19.12 11.39 0.62
CA ARG A 289 -19.39 10.20 -0.20
C ARG A 289 -18.12 9.71 -0.92
N HIS A 290 -17.33 10.66 -1.43
CA HIS A 290 -16.12 10.37 -2.18
C HIS A 290 -15.04 9.78 -1.24
N ILE A 291 -14.70 10.46 -0.17
CA ILE A 291 -13.64 10.02 0.75
C ILE A 291 -13.98 8.75 1.53
N THR A 292 -15.26 8.45 1.74
CA THR A 292 -15.70 7.20 2.40
C THR A 292 -15.83 6.04 1.43
N GLY A 293 -15.64 6.24 0.13
CA GLY A 293 -15.80 5.21 -0.87
C GLY A 293 -17.22 4.63 -0.93
N LYS A 294 -18.26 5.46 -0.67
CA LYS A 294 -19.65 4.99 -0.51
C LYS A 294 -20.11 4.08 -1.65
N GLN A 295 -19.69 4.35 -2.88
CA GLN A 295 -20.09 3.55 -4.05
C GLN A 295 -19.54 2.11 -4.04
N TYR A 296 -18.45 1.84 -3.30
CA TYR A 296 -17.78 0.54 -3.22
C TYR A 296 -18.16 -0.28 -1.98
N GLN A 297 -18.88 0.33 -1.03
CA GLN A 297 -19.28 -0.35 0.22
C GLN A 297 -20.23 -1.53 -0.02
N VAL A 298 -20.90 -1.59 -1.16
CA VAL A 298 -21.80 -2.70 -1.53
C VAL A 298 -21.08 -4.05 -1.67
N TRP A 299 -19.77 -4.03 -1.95
CA TRP A 299 -18.96 -5.24 -2.06
C TRP A 299 -18.27 -5.63 -0.74
N LEU A 300 -18.31 -4.75 0.26
CA LEU A 300 -17.71 -5.00 1.56
C LEU A 300 -18.73 -5.76 2.45
N PHE A 301 -18.29 -6.88 3.03
CA PHE A 301 -19.13 -7.80 3.80
C PHE A 301 -20.37 -8.31 3.03
N SER A 302 -20.23 -8.51 1.72
CA SER A 302 -21.32 -8.89 0.82
C SER A 302 -21.94 -10.25 1.19
N SER A 303 -21.13 -11.26 1.50
CA SER A 303 -21.62 -12.58 1.91
C SER A 303 -20.52 -13.45 2.55
N GLY A 304 -20.93 -14.44 3.36
CA GLY A 304 -20.00 -15.46 3.88
C GLY A 304 -19.41 -16.36 2.77
N ALA A 305 -20.10 -16.51 1.64
CA ALA A 305 -19.59 -17.24 0.46
C ALA A 305 -18.44 -16.50 -0.20
N ALA A 306 -18.55 -15.18 -0.36
CA ALA A 306 -17.47 -14.32 -0.85
C ALA A 306 -16.24 -14.41 0.05
N ALA A 307 -16.43 -14.29 1.37
CA ALA A 307 -15.34 -14.40 2.34
C ALA A 307 -14.63 -15.77 2.25
N LYS A 308 -15.37 -16.87 2.11
CA LYS A 308 -14.80 -18.21 1.94
C LYS A 308 -14.03 -18.35 0.62
N LYS A 309 -14.55 -17.80 -0.49
CA LYS A 309 -13.90 -17.78 -1.79
C LYS A 309 -12.56 -17.03 -1.70
N GLN A 310 -12.57 -15.81 -1.15
CA GLN A 310 -11.37 -14.98 -1.03
C GLN A 310 -10.34 -15.58 -0.05
N LEU A 311 -10.77 -16.23 1.03
CA LEU A 311 -9.88 -16.94 1.94
C LEU A 311 -9.20 -18.12 1.25
N GLY A 312 -9.94 -18.91 0.47
CA GLY A 312 -9.39 -19.98 -0.35
C GLY A 312 -8.37 -19.46 -1.35
N TYR A 313 -8.71 -18.39 -2.04
CA TYR A 313 -7.80 -17.69 -2.97
C TYR A 313 -6.51 -17.24 -2.26
N PHE A 314 -6.61 -16.57 -1.12
CA PHE A 314 -5.44 -16.11 -0.36
C PHE A 314 -4.48 -17.26 -0.04
N PHE A 315 -4.97 -18.39 0.50
CA PHE A 315 -4.09 -19.50 0.84
C PHE A 315 -3.49 -20.20 -0.38
N THR A 316 -4.23 -20.32 -1.48
CA THR A 316 -3.71 -20.91 -2.72
C THR A 316 -2.70 -19.98 -3.40
N SER A 317 -2.85 -18.66 -3.27
CA SER A 317 -1.93 -17.68 -3.83
C SER A 317 -0.61 -17.57 -3.08
N LEU A 318 -0.55 -17.93 -1.78
CA LEU A 318 0.68 -17.79 -0.97
C LEU A 318 1.91 -18.47 -1.59
N PHE A 319 1.72 -19.66 -2.16
CA PHE A 319 2.82 -20.34 -2.84
C PHE A 319 3.22 -19.61 -4.14
N SER A 320 2.27 -19.03 -4.84
CA SER A 320 2.53 -18.18 -6.02
C SER A 320 3.25 -16.89 -5.66
N GLU A 321 3.00 -16.34 -4.47
CA GLU A 321 3.66 -15.12 -3.96
C GLU A 321 5.12 -15.37 -3.61
N PHE A 322 5.39 -16.38 -2.78
CA PHE A 322 6.69 -16.59 -2.16
C PHE A 322 7.46 -17.79 -2.69
N ASN A 323 6.83 -18.67 -3.48
CA ASN A 323 7.43 -19.88 -4.01
C ASN A 323 8.16 -20.69 -2.92
N VAL A 324 9.38 -21.11 -3.19
CA VAL A 324 10.20 -21.91 -2.25
C VAL A 324 10.59 -21.12 -0.99
N THR A 325 10.60 -19.78 -1.02
CA THR A 325 10.90 -18.97 0.17
C THR A 325 9.81 -19.05 1.23
N LEU A 326 8.62 -19.56 0.90
CA LEU A 326 7.56 -19.85 1.86
C LEU A 326 8.02 -20.82 2.98
N PHE A 327 8.93 -21.75 2.69
CA PHE A 327 9.53 -22.60 3.71
C PHE A 327 10.37 -21.81 4.72
N ILE A 328 11.05 -20.74 4.27
CA ILE A 328 11.78 -19.81 5.15
C ILE A 328 10.79 -19.05 6.05
N VAL A 329 9.64 -18.63 5.51
CA VAL A 329 8.58 -17.98 6.28
C VAL A 329 8.06 -18.88 7.40
N ILE A 330 7.74 -20.13 7.09
CA ILE A 330 7.24 -21.11 8.08
C ILE A 330 8.26 -21.30 9.21
N ALA A 331 9.54 -21.49 8.87
CA ALA A 331 10.62 -21.57 9.85
C ALA A 331 10.71 -20.28 10.69
N GLY A 332 10.46 -19.13 10.10
CA GLY A 332 10.48 -17.82 10.75
C GLY A 332 9.34 -17.59 11.73
N ILE A 333 8.13 -18.03 11.40
CA ILE A 333 6.97 -18.00 12.29
C ILE A 333 7.30 -18.77 13.59
N ALA A 334 7.81 -20.00 13.45
CA ALA A 334 8.22 -20.80 14.59
C ALA A 334 9.36 -20.13 15.37
N ALA A 335 10.39 -19.61 14.69
CA ALA A 335 11.54 -18.99 15.33
C ALA A 335 11.14 -17.77 16.16
N ILE A 336 10.36 -16.82 15.61
CA ILE A 336 10.01 -15.59 16.31
C ILE A 336 9.01 -15.81 17.44
N PHE A 337 8.15 -16.82 17.35
CA PHE A 337 7.24 -17.19 18.43
C PHE A 337 8.02 -17.51 19.73
N PHE A 338 9.15 -18.21 19.61
CA PHE A 338 9.99 -18.54 20.77
C PHE A 338 10.97 -17.41 21.13
N GLU A 339 11.49 -16.66 20.16
CA GLU A 339 12.48 -15.60 20.39
C GLU A 339 11.86 -14.32 20.95
N SER A 340 10.72 -13.86 20.38
CA SER A 340 10.02 -12.65 20.83
C SER A 340 8.52 -12.70 20.55
N ARG A 341 7.74 -13.13 21.54
CA ARG A 341 6.27 -13.13 21.45
C ARG A 341 5.68 -11.76 21.10
N ARG A 342 6.34 -10.67 21.48
CA ARG A 342 5.86 -9.31 21.21
C ARG A 342 5.92 -8.95 19.73
N ILE A 343 7.04 -9.26 19.07
CA ILE A 343 7.16 -9.07 17.63
C ILE A 343 6.21 -10.02 16.91
N PHE A 344 6.15 -11.30 17.34
CA PHE A 344 5.22 -12.28 16.76
C PHE A 344 3.76 -11.76 16.79
N ILE A 345 3.27 -11.30 17.95
CA ILE A 345 1.90 -10.81 18.10
C ILE A 345 1.69 -9.54 17.26
N PHE A 346 2.66 -8.62 17.22
CA PHE A 346 2.57 -7.42 16.38
C PHE A 346 2.38 -7.77 14.90
N LEU A 347 3.24 -8.64 14.38
CA LEU A 347 3.17 -9.08 12.97
C LEU A 347 1.90 -9.90 12.70
N ALA A 348 1.51 -10.76 13.64
CA ALA A 348 0.28 -11.55 13.54
C ALA A 348 -0.99 -10.66 13.53
N ILE A 349 -1.02 -9.58 14.32
CA ILE A 349 -2.13 -8.61 14.27
C ILE A 349 -2.18 -7.94 12.90
N CYS A 350 -1.05 -7.41 12.40
CA CYS A 350 -1.01 -6.77 11.08
C CYS A 350 -1.44 -7.75 9.96
N PHE A 351 -0.99 -9.00 10.04
CA PHE A 351 -1.39 -10.06 9.12
C PHE A 351 -2.90 -10.36 9.20
N LEU A 352 -3.40 -10.63 10.41
CA LEU A 352 -4.80 -11.02 10.61
C LEU A 352 -5.78 -9.88 10.26
N THR A 353 -5.50 -8.65 10.67
CA THR A 353 -6.37 -7.51 10.33
C THR A 353 -6.48 -7.32 8.83
N THR A 354 -5.35 -7.49 8.11
CA THR A 354 -5.33 -7.39 6.65
C THR A 354 -6.12 -8.52 6.01
N VAL A 355 -5.85 -9.78 6.37
CA VAL A 355 -6.54 -10.92 5.78
C VAL A 355 -8.03 -10.87 6.08
N LEU A 356 -8.42 -10.63 7.34
CA LEU A 356 -9.83 -10.58 7.76
C LEU A 356 -10.61 -9.45 7.08
N TYR A 357 -9.99 -8.32 6.81
CA TYR A 357 -10.61 -7.24 6.03
C TYR A 357 -10.74 -7.64 4.56
N SER A 358 -9.64 -8.06 3.93
CA SER A 358 -9.58 -8.28 2.48
C SER A 358 -10.47 -9.43 2.02
N ILE A 359 -10.58 -10.52 2.79
CA ILE A 359 -11.47 -11.64 2.43
C ILE A 359 -12.94 -11.26 2.43
N ASN A 360 -13.32 -10.19 3.13
CA ASN A 360 -14.70 -9.68 3.16
C ASN A 360 -14.97 -8.63 2.08
N TYR A 361 -14.05 -8.44 1.12
CA TYR A 361 -14.23 -7.54 -0.01
C TYR A 361 -14.33 -8.36 -1.31
N ASP A 362 -15.52 -8.38 -1.91
CA ASP A 362 -15.84 -9.24 -3.07
C ASP A 362 -15.50 -8.55 -4.39
N ILE A 363 -14.20 -8.44 -4.67
CA ILE A 363 -13.65 -7.92 -5.93
C ILE A 363 -12.71 -8.95 -6.57
N ASN A 364 -12.45 -8.80 -7.87
CA ASN A 364 -11.61 -9.74 -8.61
C ASN A 364 -10.10 -9.48 -8.41
N ASP A 365 -9.70 -8.21 -8.30
CA ASP A 365 -8.31 -7.72 -8.14
C ASP A 365 -7.89 -7.56 -6.67
N ILE A 366 -8.28 -8.51 -5.84
CA ILE A 366 -8.10 -8.46 -4.38
C ILE A 366 -6.63 -8.54 -3.93
N ASP A 367 -5.70 -8.98 -4.77
CA ASP A 367 -4.30 -9.23 -4.43
C ASP A 367 -3.63 -8.05 -3.72
N SER A 368 -3.87 -6.85 -4.21
CA SER A 368 -3.29 -5.61 -3.68
C SER A 368 -3.75 -5.27 -2.26
N TYR A 369 -4.91 -5.74 -1.86
CA TYR A 369 -5.42 -5.55 -0.50
C TYR A 369 -4.70 -6.41 0.54
N PHE A 370 -4.00 -7.49 0.12
CA PHE A 370 -3.20 -8.33 1.01
C PHE A 370 -1.77 -7.81 1.23
N LEU A 371 -1.35 -6.69 0.65
CA LEU A 371 0.04 -6.20 0.68
C LEU A 371 0.63 -6.04 2.09
N LEU A 372 -0.13 -5.53 3.08
CA LEU A 372 0.36 -5.43 4.47
C LEU A 372 0.54 -6.82 5.09
N ALA A 373 -0.27 -7.82 4.71
CA ALA A 373 -0.06 -9.21 5.12
C ALA A 373 1.23 -9.78 4.51
N TYR A 374 1.51 -9.53 3.23
CA TYR A 374 2.74 -9.96 2.57
C TYR A 374 3.99 -9.29 3.16
N ILE A 375 3.91 -8.01 3.54
CA ILE A 375 4.97 -7.32 4.29
C ILE A 375 5.19 -8.00 5.65
N SER A 376 4.13 -8.37 6.37
CA SER A 376 4.20 -9.07 7.66
C SER A 376 4.81 -10.46 7.49
N ILE A 377 4.45 -11.21 6.44
CA ILE A 377 5.02 -12.51 6.07
C ILE A 377 6.52 -12.38 5.79
N SER A 378 6.93 -11.33 5.10
CA SER A 378 8.36 -11.09 4.81
C SER A 378 9.17 -10.74 6.07
N PHE A 379 8.55 -10.12 7.09
CA PHE A 379 9.16 -9.99 8.41
C PHE A 379 9.24 -11.35 9.14
N PHE A 380 8.30 -12.28 8.96
CA PHE A 380 8.48 -13.65 9.45
C PHE A 380 9.66 -14.32 8.75
N ALA A 381 9.81 -14.15 7.42
CA ALA A 381 10.96 -14.67 6.68
C ALA A 381 12.30 -14.15 7.24
N LEU A 382 12.37 -12.88 7.70
CA LEU A 382 13.56 -12.32 8.38
C LEU A 382 14.05 -13.23 9.52
N PHE A 383 13.13 -13.70 10.37
CA PHE A 383 13.46 -14.57 11.49
C PHE A 383 13.74 -16.00 11.07
N GLY A 384 13.16 -16.44 9.93
CA GLY A 384 13.52 -17.70 9.29
C GLY A 384 14.95 -17.72 8.80
N VAL A 385 15.36 -16.69 8.05
CA VAL A 385 16.76 -16.52 7.61
C VAL A 385 17.70 -16.46 8.81
N MET A 386 17.35 -15.68 9.85
CA MET A 386 18.13 -15.58 11.09
C MET A 386 18.31 -16.97 11.75
N LYS A 387 17.24 -17.76 11.85
CA LYS A 387 17.27 -19.08 12.50
C LYS A 387 18.04 -20.09 11.67
N LEU A 388 17.74 -20.20 10.38
CA LEU A 388 18.44 -21.10 9.46
C LEU A 388 19.93 -20.78 9.40
N SER A 389 20.32 -19.50 9.37
CA SER A 389 21.73 -19.11 9.46
C SER A 389 22.37 -19.36 10.82
N SER A 390 21.61 -19.59 11.89
CA SER A 390 22.15 -19.87 13.25
C SER A 390 22.38 -21.36 13.56
N PHE A 391 21.74 -22.30 12.83
CA PHE A 391 22.07 -23.74 12.93
C PHE A 391 23.53 -24.04 12.61
N LEU A 392 24.27 -23.05 12.16
CA LEU A 392 25.61 -23.08 11.63
C LEU A 392 26.71 -22.74 12.65
N LYS A 393 26.40 -22.74 13.92
CA LYS A 393 27.40 -22.80 14.98
C LYS A 393 28.34 -24.02 14.83
N MET A 394 28.04 -24.93 13.88
CA MET A 394 28.77 -26.16 13.58
C MET A 394 30.00 -25.95 12.68
N GLY A 395 30.32 -24.73 12.25
CA GLY A 395 31.53 -24.44 11.46
C GLY A 395 31.32 -23.42 10.33
N LYS A 396 32.38 -22.74 9.89
CA LYS A 396 32.38 -21.69 8.87
C LYS A 396 31.81 -22.18 7.51
N ASN A 397 32.13 -23.41 7.12
CA ASN A 397 31.70 -23.99 5.85
C ASN A 397 30.19 -24.25 5.83
N ILE A 398 29.63 -24.73 6.92
CA ILE A 398 28.19 -24.97 7.03
C ILE A 398 27.44 -23.63 6.98
N TYR A 399 27.93 -22.58 7.63
CA TYR A 399 27.38 -21.23 7.51
C TYR A 399 27.33 -20.76 6.05
N MET A 400 28.38 -20.87 5.30
CA MET A 400 28.40 -20.49 3.88
C MET A 400 27.38 -21.29 3.06
N ILE A 401 27.30 -22.61 3.29
CA ILE A 401 26.32 -23.46 2.59
C ILE A 401 24.88 -22.99 2.80
N SER A 402 24.49 -22.60 4.02
CA SER A 402 23.11 -22.19 4.25
C SER A 402 22.78 -20.80 3.71
N VAL A 403 23.75 -19.88 3.77
CA VAL A 403 23.60 -18.59 3.08
C VAL A 403 23.38 -18.84 1.59
N LEU A 404 24.18 -19.71 0.97
CA LEU A 404 24.01 -20.10 -0.43
C LEU A 404 22.64 -20.73 -0.72
N ILE A 405 22.12 -21.58 0.16
CA ILE A 405 20.78 -22.17 0.00
C ILE A 405 19.69 -21.10 0.09
N ILE A 406 19.79 -20.17 1.04
CA ILE A 406 18.82 -19.08 1.19
C ILE A 406 18.84 -18.19 -0.07
N GLU A 407 20.03 -17.80 -0.54
CA GLU A 407 20.17 -17.00 -1.75
C GLU A 407 19.67 -17.75 -3.00
N LEU A 408 19.92 -19.06 -3.09
CA LEU A 408 19.35 -19.89 -4.16
C LEU A 408 17.81 -19.87 -4.14
N PHE A 409 17.18 -19.94 -2.97
CA PHE A 409 15.72 -19.85 -2.86
C PHE A 409 15.19 -18.50 -3.34
N ILE A 410 15.90 -17.41 -3.01
CA ILE A 410 15.57 -16.06 -3.49
C ILE A 410 15.73 -15.98 -5.02
N ILE A 411 16.80 -16.52 -5.58
CA ILE A 411 17.02 -16.57 -7.04
C ILE A 411 15.90 -17.35 -7.72
N VAL A 412 15.48 -18.48 -7.16
CA VAL A 412 14.35 -19.26 -7.69
C VAL A 412 13.06 -18.45 -7.64
N GLN A 413 12.79 -17.75 -6.54
CA GLN A 413 11.62 -16.85 -6.43
C GLN A 413 11.66 -15.76 -7.50
N ILE A 414 12.80 -15.09 -7.70
CA ILE A 414 12.98 -14.08 -8.75
C ILE A 414 12.69 -14.69 -10.12
N TYR A 415 13.30 -15.81 -10.43
CA TYR A 415 13.15 -16.47 -11.73
C TYR A 415 11.70 -16.87 -12.03
N VAL A 416 11.02 -17.49 -11.05
CA VAL A 416 9.63 -17.95 -11.20
C VAL A 416 8.65 -16.78 -11.30
N ASN A 417 8.88 -15.70 -10.53
CA ASN A 417 7.96 -14.55 -10.55
C ASN A 417 8.23 -13.59 -11.70
N PHE A 418 9.45 -13.57 -12.27
CA PHE A 418 9.80 -12.67 -13.37
C PHE A 418 8.82 -12.78 -14.54
N SER A 419 8.57 -14.00 -15.04
CA SER A 419 7.66 -14.21 -16.16
C SER A 419 6.20 -13.87 -15.87
N LYS A 420 5.80 -13.94 -14.58
CA LYS A 420 4.43 -13.67 -14.15
C LYS A 420 4.12 -12.17 -13.97
N VAL A 421 5.16 -11.36 -13.70
CA VAL A 421 5.00 -9.92 -13.41
C VAL A 421 5.54 -9.03 -14.52
N ASN A 422 6.26 -9.60 -15.50
CA ASN A 422 6.88 -8.83 -16.57
C ASN A 422 5.82 -8.19 -17.46
N GLN A 423 5.80 -6.87 -17.49
CA GLN A 423 4.92 -6.05 -18.31
C GLN A 423 5.66 -5.30 -19.42
N SER A 424 6.97 -5.57 -19.63
CA SER A 424 7.81 -4.80 -20.54
C SER A 424 7.40 -4.89 -22.04
N TYR A 425 6.54 -5.85 -22.37
CA TYR A 425 6.01 -6.04 -23.73
C TYR A 425 4.49 -5.87 -23.78
N THR A 426 3.84 -5.37 -22.73
CA THR A 426 2.39 -5.23 -22.65
C THR A 426 1.95 -3.94 -23.33
N TYR A 427 1.55 -4.04 -24.59
CA TYR A 427 0.94 -2.98 -25.40
C TYR A 427 -0.55 -3.22 -25.68
N ASP A 428 -1.10 -4.35 -25.23
CA ASP A 428 -2.44 -4.82 -25.60
C ASP A 428 -3.54 -3.76 -25.33
N PHE A 429 -3.44 -3.04 -24.24
CA PHE A 429 -4.42 -2.01 -23.84
C PHE A 429 -4.30 -0.75 -24.69
N GLU A 430 -3.09 -0.34 -25.04
CA GLU A 430 -2.82 0.77 -25.96
C GLU A 430 -3.30 0.40 -27.38
N ASP A 431 -2.86 -0.75 -27.89
CA ASP A 431 -3.17 -1.19 -29.25
C ASP A 431 -4.68 -1.39 -29.43
N TYR A 432 -5.34 -2.05 -28.46
CA TYR A 432 -6.80 -2.23 -28.49
C TYR A 432 -7.53 -0.89 -28.49
N THR A 433 -7.20 -0.01 -27.56
CA THR A 433 -7.85 1.30 -27.42
C THR A 433 -7.64 2.17 -28.66
N LYS A 434 -6.39 2.25 -29.15
CA LYS A 434 -6.07 3.04 -30.34
C LYS A 434 -6.67 2.47 -31.61
N ALA A 435 -6.70 1.14 -31.77
CA ALA A 435 -7.34 0.47 -32.91
C ALA A 435 -8.85 0.72 -32.93
N LEU A 436 -9.53 0.56 -31.79
CA LEU A 436 -10.97 0.83 -31.67
C LEU A 436 -11.28 2.28 -32.00
N LEU A 437 -10.56 3.23 -31.44
CA LEU A 437 -10.75 4.66 -31.73
C LEU A 437 -10.47 5.02 -33.21
N LYS A 438 -9.46 4.39 -33.83
CA LYS A 438 -9.16 4.58 -35.26
C LYS A 438 -10.24 4.03 -36.19
N SER A 439 -10.92 2.95 -35.77
CA SER A 439 -11.96 2.31 -36.58
C SER A 439 -13.26 3.10 -36.65
N THR A 440 -13.44 4.10 -35.78
CA THR A 440 -14.66 4.93 -35.74
C THR A 440 -14.58 6.14 -36.66
N THR A 441 -15.75 6.63 -37.10
CA THR A 441 -15.87 7.87 -37.86
C THR A 441 -15.48 9.08 -37.02
N LYS A 442 -15.27 10.23 -37.67
CA LYS A 442 -15.05 11.50 -36.95
C LYS A 442 -16.29 11.87 -36.14
N ASN A 443 -16.07 12.39 -34.93
CA ASN A 443 -17.11 12.75 -33.96
C ASN A 443 -18.02 11.58 -33.55
N ALA A 444 -17.53 10.36 -33.59
CA ALA A 444 -18.27 9.18 -33.16
C ALA A 444 -18.61 9.23 -31.67
N VAL A 445 -19.80 8.72 -31.31
CA VAL A 445 -20.21 8.46 -29.93
C VAL A 445 -20.05 6.97 -29.66
N ILE A 446 -19.26 6.61 -28.66
CA ILE A 446 -18.92 5.23 -28.31
C ILE A 446 -19.45 4.94 -26.91
N PHE A 447 -20.36 3.95 -26.82
CA PHE A 447 -20.83 3.43 -25.55
C PHE A 447 -20.04 2.19 -25.15
N SER A 448 -19.48 2.20 -23.95
CA SER A 448 -18.78 1.04 -23.41
C SER A 448 -19.09 0.86 -21.93
N TYR A 449 -18.92 -0.37 -21.44
CA TYR A 449 -18.84 -0.73 -20.02
C TYR A 449 -17.53 -1.43 -19.69
N GLN A 450 -16.63 -1.52 -20.68
CA GLN A 450 -15.32 -2.17 -20.55
C GLN A 450 -14.34 -1.20 -19.90
N TRP A 451 -14.37 -1.13 -18.58
CA TRP A 451 -13.50 -0.27 -17.81
C TRP A 451 -12.02 -0.59 -18.07
N ASP A 452 -11.63 -1.84 -17.78
CA ASP A 452 -10.23 -2.26 -17.74
C ASP A 452 -9.52 -2.15 -19.09
N TYR A 453 -10.24 -2.49 -20.18
CA TYR A 453 -9.64 -2.65 -21.50
C TYR A 453 -9.78 -1.42 -22.40
N PHE A 454 -10.73 -0.54 -22.11
CA PHE A 454 -11.05 0.57 -23.03
C PHE A 454 -11.28 1.91 -22.33
N ILE A 455 -12.16 1.98 -21.33
CA ILE A 455 -12.55 3.28 -20.75
C ILE A 455 -11.39 3.90 -19.99
N SER A 456 -10.77 3.17 -19.08
CA SER A 456 -9.62 3.64 -18.31
C SER A 456 -8.45 4.03 -19.21
N PRO A 457 -7.98 3.20 -20.15
CA PRO A 457 -6.95 3.60 -21.11
C PRO A 457 -7.35 4.81 -21.97
N SER A 458 -8.62 4.93 -22.38
CA SER A 458 -9.10 6.05 -23.20
C SER A 458 -8.94 7.39 -22.50
N TYR A 459 -9.14 7.47 -21.18
CA TYR A 459 -8.87 8.68 -20.42
C TYR A 459 -7.44 9.18 -20.61
N TYR A 460 -6.47 8.27 -20.61
CA TYR A 460 -5.06 8.61 -20.85
C TYR A 460 -4.85 9.09 -22.30
N PHE A 461 -5.25 8.29 -23.29
CA PHE A 461 -4.97 8.63 -24.68
C PHE A 461 -5.69 9.90 -25.15
N GLN A 462 -6.93 10.13 -24.72
CA GLN A 462 -7.65 11.35 -25.08
C GLN A 462 -7.13 12.59 -24.34
N ASN A 463 -6.86 12.50 -23.03
CA ASN A 463 -6.60 13.68 -22.21
C ASN A 463 -5.10 14.01 -22.07
N VAL A 464 -4.20 13.04 -22.27
CA VAL A 464 -2.76 13.22 -22.16
C VAL A 464 -2.09 13.24 -23.54
N GLU A 465 -2.40 12.26 -24.39
CA GLU A 465 -1.84 12.17 -25.74
C GLU A 465 -2.64 12.97 -26.79
N ASN A 466 -3.79 13.52 -26.45
CA ASN A 466 -4.71 14.23 -27.35
C ASN A 466 -5.18 13.37 -28.54
N PHE A 467 -5.23 12.05 -28.36
CA PHE A 467 -5.60 11.10 -29.41
C PHE A 467 -7.12 11.01 -29.53
N ARG A 468 -7.67 11.29 -30.75
CA ARG A 468 -9.10 11.20 -31.06
C ARG A 468 -10.00 11.90 -30.03
N LYS A 469 -9.66 13.15 -29.65
CA LYS A 469 -10.50 14.01 -28.77
C LYS A 469 -11.87 14.33 -29.37
N ASP A 470 -12.03 14.13 -30.67
CA ASP A 470 -13.31 14.28 -31.37
C ASP A 470 -14.30 13.17 -31.01
N ALA A 471 -13.84 11.97 -30.62
CA ALA A 471 -14.71 10.87 -30.24
C ALA A 471 -15.22 11.03 -28.80
N VAL A 472 -16.54 10.91 -28.64
CA VAL A 472 -17.22 10.98 -27.34
C VAL A 472 -17.31 9.57 -26.76
N ILE A 473 -16.56 9.29 -25.70
CA ILE A 473 -16.60 7.99 -25.02
C ILE A 473 -17.50 8.11 -23.80
N ILE A 474 -18.53 7.29 -23.75
CA ILE A 474 -19.51 7.27 -22.68
C ILE A 474 -19.44 5.93 -21.97
N ASP A 475 -19.11 5.99 -20.66
CA ASP A 475 -19.24 4.84 -19.78
C ASP A 475 -20.70 4.65 -19.38
N LYS A 476 -21.27 3.55 -19.81
CA LYS A 476 -22.66 3.18 -19.56
C LYS A 476 -22.98 3.07 -18.06
N GLU A 477 -22.05 2.55 -17.24
CA GLU A 477 -22.29 2.42 -15.79
C GLU A 477 -22.15 3.76 -15.06
N LEU A 478 -21.26 4.64 -15.53
CA LEU A 478 -21.14 5.99 -14.97
C LEU A 478 -22.32 6.91 -15.32
N LEU A 479 -23.04 6.66 -16.40
CA LEU A 479 -24.31 7.35 -16.67
C LEU A 479 -25.37 7.16 -15.56
N ARG A 480 -25.20 6.18 -14.69
CA ARG A 480 -26.03 5.98 -13.49
C ARG A 480 -25.63 6.88 -12.31
N ARG A 481 -24.69 7.81 -12.51
CA ARG A 481 -24.13 8.70 -11.49
C ARG A 481 -24.39 10.16 -11.84
N SER A 482 -24.90 10.93 -10.90
CA SER A 482 -25.27 12.33 -11.13
C SER A 482 -24.08 13.20 -11.56
N TRP A 483 -22.91 12.96 -11.00
CA TRP A 483 -21.71 13.76 -11.27
C TRP A 483 -21.18 13.57 -12.70
N TYR A 484 -21.43 12.43 -13.32
CA TYR A 484 -20.87 12.11 -14.64
C TYR A 484 -21.44 12.98 -15.76
N TYR A 485 -22.70 13.40 -15.64
CA TYR A 485 -23.29 14.34 -16.60
C TYR A 485 -22.58 15.70 -16.62
N ASN A 486 -22.07 16.16 -15.46
CA ASN A 486 -21.26 17.38 -15.43
C ASN A 486 -19.92 17.20 -16.14
N GLN A 487 -19.29 16.03 -16.01
CA GLN A 487 -18.07 15.73 -16.74
C GLN A 487 -18.31 15.71 -18.25
N ILE A 488 -19.40 15.10 -18.73
CA ILE A 488 -19.76 15.11 -20.16
C ILE A 488 -20.04 16.53 -20.64
N ARG A 489 -20.79 17.35 -19.88
CA ARG A 489 -21.07 18.77 -20.24
C ARG A 489 -19.79 19.59 -20.41
N ASN A 490 -18.79 19.32 -19.56
CA ASN A 490 -17.53 20.05 -19.59
C ASN A 490 -16.63 19.61 -20.76
N SER A 491 -16.65 18.33 -21.12
CA SER A 491 -15.77 17.79 -22.17
C SER A 491 -16.44 17.75 -23.56
N HIS A 492 -17.73 17.43 -23.63
CA HIS A 492 -18.49 17.22 -24.87
C HIS A 492 -19.92 17.76 -24.74
N PRO A 493 -20.12 19.09 -24.61
CA PRO A 493 -21.43 19.68 -24.36
C PRO A 493 -22.48 19.35 -25.45
N ASP A 494 -22.06 19.25 -26.70
CA ASP A 494 -22.96 18.96 -27.82
C ASP A 494 -23.53 17.55 -27.76
N ALA A 495 -22.84 16.59 -27.14
CA ALA A 495 -23.28 15.20 -27.03
C ALA A 495 -24.56 15.00 -26.21
N ILE A 496 -24.87 15.93 -25.28
CA ILE A 496 -26.02 15.81 -24.38
C ILE A 496 -26.99 16.98 -24.47
N LYS A 497 -26.69 18.01 -25.29
CA LYS A 497 -27.51 19.22 -25.40
C LYS A 497 -28.96 18.92 -25.78
N GLY A 498 -29.20 17.97 -26.67
CA GLY A 498 -30.53 17.59 -27.14
C GLY A 498 -31.38 16.82 -26.11
N ILE A 499 -30.77 16.28 -25.07
CA ILE A 499 -31.42 15.40 -24.06
C ILE A 499 -31.39 15.98 -22.64
N GLU A 500 -31.09 17.25 -22.47
CA GLU A 500 -31.05 17.91 -21.16
C GLU A 500 -32.37 17.81 -20.36
N PRO A 501 -33.59 17.87 -20.97
CA PRO A 501 -34.82 17.65 -20.23
C PRO A 501 -34.88 16.24 -19.58
N GLU A 502 -34.51 15.21 -20.32
CA GLU A 502 -34.48 13.84 -19.85
C GLU A 502 -33.43 13.64 -18.73
N ILE A 503 -32.25 14.22 -18.90
CA ILE A 503 -31.19 14.20 -17.87
C ILE A 503 -31.71 14.84 -16.58
N LYS A 504 -32.40 15.98 -16.67
CA LYS A 504 -32.96 16.66 -15.49
C LYS A 504 -33.95 15.77 -14.74
N LEU A 505 -34.86 15.11 -15.45
CA LEU A 505 -35.84 14.18 -14.86
C LEU A 505 -35.14 12.98 -14.21
N PHE A 506 -34.13 12.41 -14.87
CA PHE A 506 -33.35 11.32 -14.33
C PHE A 506 -32.62 11.72 -13.04
N LEU A 507 -31.95 12.87 -13.04
CA LEU A 507 -31.22 13.37 -11.87
C LEU A 507 -32.13 13.63 -10.68
N GLN A 508 -33.37 14.12 -10.91
CA GLN A 508 -34.36 14.25 -9.84
C GLN A 508 -34.78 12.90 -9.26
N ALA A 509 -35.00 11.89 -10.10
CA ALA A 509 -35.36 10.54 -9.68
C ALA A 509 -34.19 9.80 -9.02
N LEU A 510 -32.94 10.12 -9.39
CA LEU A 510 -31.71 9.52 -8.88
C LEU A 510 -31.35 10.01 -7.47
N GLN A 511 -31.70 11.26 -7.13
CA GLN A 511 -31.29 11.89 -5.88
C GLN A 511 -31.67 11.11 -4.61
N PRO A 512 -32.91 10.58 -4.44
CA PRO A 512 -33.24 9.74 -3.28
C PRO A 512 -32.37 8.48 -3.19
N PHE A 513 -32.10 7.80 -4.31
CA PHE A 513 -31.21 6.64 -4.34
C PHE A 513 -29.80 7.01 -3.86
N GLU A 514 -29.26 8.10 -4.38
CA GLU A 514 -27.93 8.54 -3.97
C GLU A 514 -27.86 8.93 -2.48
N ARG A 515 -28.94 9.40 -1.88
CA ARG A 515 -29.05 9.71 -0.44
C ARG A 515 -29.36 8.51 0.44
N GLY A 516 -29.66 7.34 -0.15
CA GLY A 516 -30.08 6.15 0.58
C GLY A 516 -31.51 6.26 1.10
N GLU A 517 -32.34 7.10 0.48
CA GLU A 517 -33.76 7.27 0.74
C GLU A 517 -34.58 6.29 -0.10
N ASN A 518 -35.90 6.18 0.19
CA ASN A 518 -36.81 5.38 -0.63
C ASN A 518 -36.93 5.97 -2.04
N TYR A 519 -36.76 5.15 -3.04
CA TYR A 519 -36.86 5.54 -4.45
C TYR A 519 -37.64 4.52 -5.27
N ASN A 520 -38.15 4.94 -6.43
CA ASN A 520 -38.82 4.06 -7.38
C ASN A 520 -37.82 3.54 -8.43
N SER A 521 -37.41 2.29 -8.28
CA SER A 521 -36.42 1.66 -9.17
C SER A 521 -36.90 1.54 -10.62
N ALA A 522 -38.21 1.29 -10.84
CA ALA A 522 -38.79 1.17 -12.19
C ALA A 522 -38.77 2.52 -12.93
N VAL A 523 -39.12 3.62 -12.25
CA VAL A 523 -39.05 4.96 -12.81
C VAL A 523 -37.60 5.32 -13.17
N LEU A 524 -36.67 5.04 -12.24
CA LEU A 524 -35.25 5.33 -12.45
C LEU A 524 -34.70 4.58 -13.66
N GLU A 525 -34.99 3.28 -13.78
CA GLU A 525 -34.54 2.46 -14.91
C GLU A 525 -35.16 2.90 -16.24
N ASN A 526 -36.44 3.29 -16.26
CA ASN A 526 -37.08 3.78 -17.48
C ASN A 526 -36.46 5.10 -17.95
N LEU A 527 -36.19 6.06 -17.05
CA LEU A 527 -35.54 7.31 -17.39
C LEU A 527 -34.10 7.08 -17.88
N TYR A 528 -33.37 6.15 -17.25
CA TYR A 528 -32.05 5.75 -17.71
C TYR A 528 -32.06 5.20 -19.13
N ARG A 529 -33.00 4.28 -19.43
CA ARG A 529 -33.16 3.72 -20.80
C ARG A 529 -33.50 4.81 -21.82
N ARG A 530 -34.37 5.79 -21.47
CA ARG A 530 -34.67 6.93 -22.34
C ARG A 530 -33.41 7.73 -22.68
N ILE A 531 -32.58 8.04 -21.68
CA ILE A 531 -31.32 8.74 -21.93
C ILE A 531 -30.43 7.90 -22.88
N MET A 532 -30.28 6.59 -22.63
CA MET A 532 -29.49 5.72 -23.49
C MET A 532 -30.01 5.71 -24.94
N THR A 533 -31.32 5.58 -25.13
CA THR A 533 -31.93 5.60 -26.47
C THR A 533 -31.67 6.91 -27.17
N ASN A 534 -31.94 8.05 -26.51
CA ASN A 534 -31.80 9.38 -27.10
C ASN A 534 -30.33 9.80 -27.36
N LEU A 535 -29.35 9.16 -26.68
CA LEU A 535 -27.94 9.35 -26.99
C LEU A 535 -27.47 8.57 -28.21
N ILE A 536 -28.21 7.49 -28.61
CA ILE A 536 -27.89 6.66 -29.77
C ILE A 536 -28.59 7.16 -31.05
N THR A 537 -29.76 7.77 -30.90
CA THR A 537 -30.53 8.35 -32.02
C THR A 537 -30.12 9.80 -32.32
#